data_135dc6741830df5e9d9b9215a9b65041
#
_entry.id   135dc6741830df5e9d9b9215a9b65041
#
_cell.length_a   1.000
_cell.length_b   1.000
_cell.length_c   1.000
_cell.angle_alpha   90.00
_cell.angle_beta   90.00
_cell.angle_gamma   90.00
#
_symmetry.space_group_name_H-M   'P 1'
#
loop_
_entity.id
_entity.type
_entity.pdbx_description
1 polymer ?
#
loop_
_entity_poly.entity_id
_entity_poly.type
_entity_poly.pdbx_seq_one_letter_code
_entity_poly.pdbx_strand_id
1 'polypeptide(L)'
;MGKTQQTDISAVVEEMAAAGFGHLEEAIMQCSYCALREGATNPVIMKGSRTPKVLFIGEAPGKTEDMTGIPFSGRAGKKLDEMIGYMGLSAEDYAVINAVKCRPPNNRKPLKGEIELCRPFLLAQIRMLDPKVIILLGNTAEEAFCRNKKLEWGAPKVSGDMNIVKIYHPAAMIYQRSRIEEQKVLIDKNRYLWE
;
A
#
# COMPACT_ATOMS: atom_id res chain seq x y z
N MET A 1 32.33 -16.49 -16.22
CA MET A 1 31.50 -16.06 -15.11
C MET A 1 30.53 -15.04 -15.69
N GLY A 2 29.31 -15.47 -16.00
CA GLY A 2 28.32 -14.67 -16.69
C GLY A 2 27.81 -13.54 -15.81
N LYS A 3 27.81 -12.32 -16.32
CA LYS A 3 26.98 -11.21 -15.81
C LYS A 3 25.54 -11.62 -16.12
N THR A 4 24.83 -12.12 -15.12
CA THR A 4 23.38 -12.28 -15.17
C THR A 4 22.83 -10.87 -15.50
N GLN A 5 22.22 -10.72 -16.65
CA GLN A 5 21.48 -9.50 -17.00
C GLN A 5 20.43 -9.32 -15.92
N GLN A 6 20.64 -8.35 -15.05
CA GLN A 6 19.64 -7.94 -14.06
C GLN A 6 18.51 -7.33 -14.88
N THR A 7 17.47 -8.14 -15.11
CA THR A 7 16.25 -7.67 -15.82
C THR A 7 15.79 -6.42 -15.13
N ASP A 8 15.63 -5.33 -15.87
CA ASP A 8 15.11 -4.08 -15.33
C ASP A 8 13.63 -4.28 -14.97
N ILE A 9 13.38 -4.52 -13.69
CA ILE A 9 12.04 -4.75 -13.14
C ILE A 9 11.09 -3.62 -13.55
N SER A 10 11.59 -2.39 -13.62
CA SER A 10 10.77 -1.23 -13.99
C SER A 10 10.27 -1.35 -15.43
N ALA A 11 11.12 -1.77 -16.36
CA ALA A 11 10.74 -1.95 -17.76
C ALA A 11 9.66 -3.04 -17.92
N VAL A 12 9.84 -4.19 -17.26
CA VAL A 12 8.85 -5.29 -17.28
C VAL A 12 7.53 -4.84 -16.71
N VAL A 13 7.54 -4.15 -15.56
CA VAL A 13 6.32 -3.66 -14.91
C VAL A 13 5.61 -2.60 -15.75
N GLU A 14 6.35 -1.72 -16.44
CA GLU A 14 5.76 -0.73 -17.34
C GLU A 14 5.06 -1.40 -18.53
N GLU A 15 5.69 -2.41 -19.15
CA GLU A 15 5.09 -3.19 -20.23
C GLU A 15 3.78 -3.86 -19.78
N MET A 16 3.80 -4.53 -18.63
CA MET A 16 2.61 -5.21 -18.08
C MET A 16 1.51 -4.20 -17.72
N ALA A 17 1.86 -3.07 -17.14
CA ALA A 17 0.90 -2.00 -16.85
C ALA A 17 0.28 -1.41 -18.12
N ALA A 18 1.05 -1.23 -19.17
CA ALA A 18 0.54 -0.77 -20.48
C ALA A 18 -0.42 -1.76 -21.13
N ALA A 19 -0.23 -3.08 -20.90
CA ALA A 19 -1.12 -4.14 -21.37
C ALA A 19 -2.44 -4.22 -20.57
N GLY A 20 -2.52 -3.61 -19.38
CA GLY A 20 -3.72 -3.51 -18.56
C GLY A 20 -3.58 -4.08 -17.16
N PHE A 21 -4.56 -3.80 -16.30
CA PHE A 21 -4.51 -4.13 -14.88
C PHE A 21 -4.37 -5.64 -14.62
N GLY A 22 -5.05 -6.49 -15.39
CA GLY A 22 -4.94 -7.94 -15.29
C GLY A 22 -3.52 -8.46 -15.53
N HIS A 23 -2.82 -7.92 -16.51
CA HIS A 23 -1.43 -8.28 -16.79
C HIS A 23 -0.48 -7.86 -15.67
N LEU A 24 -0.73 -6.68 -15.07
CA LEU A 24 0.02 -6.26 -13.88
C LEU A 24 -0.23 -7.17 -12.68
N GLU A 25 -1.47 -7.62 -12.47
CA GLU A 25 -1.81 -8.59 -11.43
C GLU A 25 -1.09 -9.92 -11.64
N GLU A 26 -1.10 -10.45 -12.86
CA GLU A 26 -0.36 -11.67 -13.23
C GLU A 26 1.14 -11.52 -12.99
N ALA A 27 1.74 -10.39 -13.39
CA ALA A 27 3.15 -10.11 -13.14
C ALA A 27 3.48 -10.05 -11.64
N ILE A 28 2.58 -9.52 -10.80
CA ILE A 28 2.73 -9.56 -9.34
C ILE A 28 2.65 -11.00 -8.82
N MET A 29 1.70 -11.79 -9.29
CA MET A 29 1.52 -13.19 -8.87
C MET A 29 2.72 -14.06 -9.23
N GLN A 30 3.34 -13.83 -10.37
CA GLN A 30 4.51 -14.57 -10.88
C GLN A 30 5.86 -13.98 -10.46
N CYS A 31 5.85 -12.83 -9.74
CA CYS A 31 7.06 -12.13 -9.36
C CYS A 31 8.00 -12.98 -8.51
N SER A 32 9.31 -12.98 -8.85
CA SER A 32 10.37 -13.68 -8.13
C SER A 32 11.59 -12.81 -7.83
N TYR A 33 11.44 -11.47 -7.84
CA TYR A 33 12.57 -10.54 -7.80
C TYR A 33 13.22 -10.36 -6.43
N CYS A 34 12.57 -10.77 -5.33
CA CYS A 34 13.14 -10.62 -3.99
C CYS A 34 12.84 -11.82 -3.08
N ALA A 35 13.65 -11.99 -2.03
CA ALA A 35 13.57 -13.10 -1.09
C ALA A 35 12.21 -13.19 -0.34
N LEU A 36 11.41 -12.11 -0.28
CA LEU A 36 10.08 -12.20 0.32
C LEU A 36 9.19 -13.21 -0.41
N ARG A 37 9.36 -13.38 -1.72
CA ARG A 37 8.52 -14.29 -2.52
C ARG A 37 8.76 -15.75 -2.15
N GLU A 38 9.98 -16.12 -1.80
CA GLU A 38 10.34 -17.48 -1.44
C GLU A 38 9.60 -17.99 -0.19
N GLY A 39 9.36 -17.09 0.77
CA GLY A 39 8.68 -17.39 2.04
C GLY A 39 7.19 -17.07 2.08
N ALA A 40 6.64 -16.45 1.03
CA ALA A 40 5.25 -16.07 0.97
C ALA A 40 4.38 -17.14 0.30
N THR A 41 3.20 -17.39 0.85
CA THR A 41 2.19 -18.27 0.25
C THR A 41 1.56 -17.61 -0.96
N ASN A 42 1.08 -16.37 -0.78
CA ASN A 42 0.44 -15.58 -1.82
C ASN A 42 1.01 -14.17 -1.87
N PRO A 43 1.31 -13.63 -3.06
CA PRO A 43 1.37 -12.19 -3.24
C PRO A 43 -0.01 -11.56 -3.00
N VAL A 44 -0.04 -10.42 -2.33
CA VAL A 44 -1.28 -9.71 -1.96
C VAL A 44 -1.37 -8.44 -2.79
N ILE A 45 -2.35 -8.41 -3.71
CA ILE A 45 -2.40 -7.38 -4.76
C ILE A 45 -3.16 -6.14 -4.31
N MET A 46 -4.48 -6.25 -4.14
CA MET A 46 -5.35 -5.14 -3.74
C MET A 46 -6.70 -5.61 -3.19
N LYS A 47 -7.41 -4.69 -2.52
CA LYS A 47 -8.82 -4.82 -2.11
C LYS A 47 -9.53 -3.53 -2.48
N GLY A 48 -10.80 -3.59 -2.88
CA GLY A 48 -11.66 -2.44 -3.16
C GLY A 48 -11.76 -2.08 -4.64
N SER A 49 -12.12 -0.85 -4.93
CA SER A 49 -12.41 -0.32 -6.26
C SER A 49 -11.17 -0.29 -7.17
N ARG A 50 -11.36 -0.49 -8.47
CA ARG A 50 -10.31 -0.26 -9.49
C ARG A 50 -10.28 1.19 -10.01
N THR A 51 -11.23 2.02 -9.57
CA THR A 51 -11.31 3.46 -9.86
C THR A 51 -11.59 4.22 -8.56
N PRO A 52 -10.72 4.10 -7.54
CA PRO A 52 -10.97 4.64 -6.22
C PRO A 52 -10.74 6.15 -6.18
N LYS A 53 -11.55 6.90 -5.42
CA LYS A 53 -11.24 8.28 -5.04
C LYS A 53 -10.07 8.33 -4.06
N VAL A 54 -10.02 7.36 -3.10
CA VAL A 54 -9.04 7.27 -2.02
C VAL A 54 -8.26 5.96 -2.10
N LEU A 55 -6.94 6.04 -2.13
CA LEU A 55 -6.04 4.88 -2.08
C LEU A 55 -5.31 4.81 -0.74
N PHE A 56 -5.53 3.73 0.01
CA PHE A 56 -4.77 3.43 1.21
C PHE A 56 -3.55 2.58 0.86
N ILE A 57 -2.38 2.98 1.35
CA ILE A 57 -1.13 2.24 1.17
C ILE A 57 -0.60 1.81 2.52
N GLY A 58 -0.59 0.50 2.77
CA GLY A 58 -0.02 -0.12 3.97
C GLY A 58 1.44 -0.52 3.82
N GLU A 59 1.96 -1.24 4.81
CA GLU A 59 3.36 -1.69 4.85
C GLU A 59 3.57 -2.97 4.05
N ALA A 60 2.99 -4.08 4.50
CA ALA A 60 3.20 -5.43 4.00
C ALA A 60 2.05 -6.35 4.40
N PRO A 61 1.84 -7.47 3.72
CA PRO A 61 0.92 -8.51 4.17
C PRO A 61 1.36 -9.11 5.51
N GLY A 62 0.40 -9.38 6.40
CA GLY A 62 0.57 -10.20 7.58
C GLY A 62 0.25 -11.67 7.29
N LYS A 63 0.19 -12.51 8.34
CA LYS A 63 -0.09 -13.95 8.20
C LYS A 63 -1.45 -14.23 7.57
N THR A 64 -2.49 -13.52 7.99
CA THR A 64 -3.85 -13.71 7.47
C THR A 64 -3.92 -13.32 6.00
N GLU A 65 -3.34 -12.18 5.65
CA GLU A 65 -3.29 -11.66 4.28
C GLU A 65 -2.52 -12.60 3.35
N ASP A 66 -1.39 -13.15 3.81
CA ASP A 66 -0.60 -14.13 3.07
C ASP A 66 -1.38 -15.43 2.78
N MET A 67 -2.23 -15.85 3.72
CA MET A 67 -3.09 -17.04 3.55
C MET A 67 -4.28 -16.77 2.63
N THR A 68 -4.87 -15.57 2.70
CA THR A 68 -6.12 -15.24 1.98
C THR A 68 -5.89 -14.57 0.63
N GLY A 69 -4.72 -13.98 0.40
CA GLY A 69 -4.44 -13.14 -0.76
C GLY A 69 -5.11 -11.76 -0.71
N ILE A 70 -5.79 -11.40 0.39
CA ILE A 70 -6.58 -10.17 0.52
C ILE A 70 -5.87 -9.22 1.49
N PRO A 71 -5.54 -7.97 1.08
CA PRO A 71 -4.89 -7.01 1.97
C PRO A 71 -5.83 -6.61 3.11
N PHE A 72 -5.25 -6.42 4.29
CA PHE A 72 -5.98 -5.99 5.48
C PHE A 72 -7.18 -6.89 5.83
N SER A 73 -7.04 -8.22 5.70
CA SER A 73 -8.06 -9.20 6.11
C SER A 73 -7.90 -9.64 7.58
N GLY A 74 -6.80 -9.29 8.25
CA GLY A 74 -6.50 -9.62 9.62
C GLY A 74 -6.94 -8.56 10.65
N ARG A 75 -6.33 -8.60 11.85
CA ARG A 75 -6.67 -7.70 12.98
C ARG A 75 -6.49 -6.21 12.66
N ALA A 76 -5.40 -5.85 11.97
CA ALA A 76 -5.16 -4.47 11.54
C ALA A 76 -6.20 -4.03 10.49
N GLY A 77 -6.65 -4.97 9.65
CA GLY A 77 -7.69 -4.71 8.67
C GLY A 77 -9.03 -4.33 9.29
N LYS A 78 -9.45 -5.00 10.36
CA LYS A 78 -10.66 -4.59 11.10
C LYS A 78 -10.57 -3.15 11.60
N LYS A 79 -9.38 -2.71 12.06
CA LYS A 79 -9.16 -1.31 12.46
C LYS A 79 -9.15 -0.36 11.27
N LEU A 80 -8.67 -0.78 10.12
CA LEU A 80 -8.79 0.00 8.89
C LEU A 80 -10.25 0.12 8.46
N ASP A 81 -11.02 -0.96 8.51
CA ASP A 81 -12.45 -0.95 8.14
C ASP A 81 -13.26 -0.01 9.09
N GLU A 82 -12.95 0.01 10.40
CA GLU A 82 -13.52 0.98 11.36
C GLU A 82 -13.17 2.43 10.96
N MET A 83 -11.93 2.68 10.54
CA MET A 83 -11.49 4.01 10.08
C MET A 83 -12.19 4.44 8.78
N ILE A 84 -12.27 3.54 7.81
CA ILE A 84 -12.95 3.77 6.53
C ILE A 84 -14.43 4.10 6.77
N GLY A 85 -15.10 3.36 7.66
CA GLY A 85 -16.47 3.67 8.09
C GLY A 85 -16.59 5.04 8.76
N TYR A 86 -15.62 5.42 9.62
CA TYR A 86 -15.58 6.75 10.23
C TYR A 86 -15.37 7.89 9.21
N MET A 87 -14.63 7.61 8.13
CA MET A 87 -14.44 8.54 7.02
C MET A 87 -15.68 8.69 6.13
N GLY A 88 -16.67 7.81 6.25
CA GLY A 88 -17.88 7.81 5.44
C GLY A 88 -17.68 7.28 4.02
N LEU A 89 -16.59 6.55 3.75
CA LEU A 89 -16.29 5.99 2.43
C LEU A 89 -17.06 4.70 2.19
N SER A 90 -17.67 4.58 1.01
CA SER A 90 -18.29 3.36 0.51
C SER A 90 -17.26 2.43 -0.12
N ALA A 91 -17.62 1.17 -0.42
CA ALA A 91 -16.72 0.20 -1.03
C ALA A 91 -16.20 0.63 -2.43
N GLU A 92 -16.92 1.51 -3.10
CA GLU A 92 -16.57 2.02 -4.43
C GLU A 92 -15.60 3.20 -4.36
N ASP A 93 -15.53 3.89 -3.21
CA ASP A 93 -14.73 5.10 -3.05
C ASP A 93 -13.24 4.80 -2.80
N TYR A 94 -12.89 3.59 -2.36
CA TYR A 94 -11.52 3.31 -1.94
C TYR A 94 -10.93 2.01 -2.50
N ALA A 95 -9.60 2.01 -2.52
CA ALA A 95 -8.80 0.79 -2.65
C ALA A 95 -7.72 0.72 -1.57
N VAL A 96 -7.22 -0.48 -1.31
CA VAL A 96 -6.16 -0.76 -0.35
C VAL A 96 -5.09 -1.62 -0.99
N ILE A 97 -3.84 -1.17 -0.93
CA ILE A 97 -2.65 -1.91 -1.36
C ILE A 97 -1.57 -1.84 -0.29
N ASN A 98 -0.50 -2.60 -0.45
CA ASN A 98 0.68 -2.53 0.42
C ASN A 98 1.93 -2.08 -0.35
N ALA A 99 2.91 -1.53 0.35
CA ALA A 99 4.20 -1.13 -0.19
C ALA A 99 4.95 -2.34 -0.79
N VAL A 100 4.94 -3.49 -0.10
CA VAL A 100 5.42 -4.77 -0.64
C VAL A 100 4.27 -5.77 -0.77
N LYS A 101 4.35 -6.67 -1.76
CA LYS A 101 3.25 -7.58 -2.08
C LYS A 101 3.33 -8.93 -1.37
N CYS A 102 4.49 -9.27 -0.83
CA CYS A 102 4.75 -10.54 -0.14
C CYS A 102 4.99 -10.31 1.34
N ARG A 103 4.59 -11.29 2.17
CA ARG A 103 4.73 -11.25 3.62
C ARG A 103 6.19 -11.40 4.04
N PRO A 104 6.76 -10.48 4.83
CA PRO A 104 8.08 -10.66 5.42
C PRO A 104 8.08 -11.75 6.51
N PRO A 105 9.19 -12.52 6.66
CA PRO A 105 9.31 -13.52 7.71
C PRO A 105 8.97 -12.95 9.08
N ASN A 106 8.15 -13.68 9.86
CA ASN A 106 7.69 -13.30 11.20
C ASN A 106 7.02 -11.90 11.29
N ASN A 107 6.46 -11.42 10.17
CA ASN A 107 5.86 -10.08 10.04
C ASN A 107 6.84 -8.95 10.44
N ARG A 108 8.16 -9.12 10.21
CA ARG A 108 9.11 -8.03 10.38
C ARG A 108 8.84 -6.89 9.39
N LYS A 109 9.34 -5.71 9.68
CA LYS A 109 9.38 -4.63 8.69
C LYS A 109 10.13 -5.07 7.44
N PRO A 110 9.63 -4.76 6.22
CA PRO A 110 10.38 -4.98 4.98
C PRO A 110 11.73 -4.26 5.00
N LEU A 111 12.75 -4.90 4.45
CA LEU A 111 14.06 -4.29 4.27
C LEU A 111 13.99 -3.24 3.14
N LYS A 112 14.89 -2.26 3.18
CA LYS A 112 14.95 -1.21 2.16
C LYS A 112 15.10 -1.79 0.74
N GLY A 113 15.95 -2.81 0.56
CA GLY A 113 16.12 -3.49 -0.72
C GLY A 113 14.83 -4.19 -1.20
N GLU A 114 14.06 -4.79 -0.29
CA GLU A 114 12.77 -5.43 -0.60
C GLU A 114 11.73 -4.40 -1.05
N ILE A 115 11.70 -3.23 -0.38
CA ILE A 115 10.84 -2.10 -0.76
C ILE A 115 11.22 -1.59 -2.16
N GLU A 116 12.50 -1.37 -2.43
CA GLU A 116 12.95 -0.84 -3.73
C GLU A 116 12.67 -1.82 -4.89
N LEU A 117 12.84 -3.13 -4.69
CA LEU A 117 12.52 -4.14 -5.69
C LEU A 117 11.00 -4.25 -5.95
N CYS A 118 10.16 -4.05 -4.94
CA CYS A 118 8.70 -4.10 -5.07
C CYS A 118 8.08 -2.77 -5.54
N ARG A 119 8.81 -1.67 -5.41
CA ARG A 119 8.35 -0.30 -5.70
C ARG A 119 7.82 -0.08 -7.12
N PRO A 120 8.39 -0.64 -8.20
CA PRO A 120 7.82 -0.50 -9.54
C PRO A 120 6.36 -0.95 -9.60
N PHE A 121 6.01 -2.09 -8.98
CA PHE A 121 4.62 -2.56 -8.89
C PHE A 121 3.71 -1.60 -8.11
N LEU A 122 4.20 -1.04 -7.00
CA LEU A 122 3.47 -0.05 -6.22
C LEU A 122 3.13 1.18 -7.09
N LEU A 123 4.11 1.72 -7.79
CA LEU A 123 3.92 2.91 -8.63
C LEU A 123 3.01 2.63 -9.83
N ALA A 124 3.13 1.47 -10.46
CA ALA A 124 2.24 1.06 -11.53
C ALA A 124 0.79 0.95 -11.05
N GLN A 125 0.53 0.31 -9.91
CA GLN A 125 -0.80 0.25 -9.32
C GLN A 125 -1.38 1.65 -9.05
N ILE A 126 -0.59 2.56 -8.47
CA ILE A 126 -1.05 3.93 -8.18
C ILE A 126 -1.45 4.64 -9.47
N ARG A 127 -0.64 4.56 -10.52
CA ARG A 127 -0.97 5.19 -11.82
C ARG A 127 -2.23 4.62 -12.45
N MET A 128 -2.41 3.30 -12.39
CA MET A 128 -3.57 2.64 -12.99
C MET A 128 -4.86 2.85 -12.22
N LEU A 129 -4.77 3.00 -10.88
CA LEU A 129 -5.90 3.30 -10.02
C LEU A 129 -6.30 4.78 -10.06
N ASP A 130 -5.37 5.67 -10.44
CA ASP A 130 -5.54 7.13 -10.57
C ASP A 130 -6.34 7.80 -9.43
N PRO A 131 -5.96 7.59 -8.15
CA PRO A 131 -6.72 8.13 -7.03
C PRO A 131 -6.52 9.65 -6.91
N LYS A 132 -7.52 10.36 -6.37
CA LYS A 132 -7.38 11.79 -6.02
C LYS A 132 -6.68 12.00 -4.68
N VAL A 133 -6.79 11.00 -3.78
CA VAL A 133 -6.18 11.04 -2.45
C VAL A 133 -5.42 9.77 -2.18
N ILE A 134 -4.17 9.90 -1.75
CA ILE A 134 -3.35 8.78 -1.24
C ILE A 134 -3.22 8.94 0.27
N ILE A 135 -3.61 7.91 1.01
CA ILE A 135 -3.44 7.82 2.46
C ILE A 135 -2.34 6.81 2.79
N LEU A 136 -1.20 7.30 3.24
CA LEU A 136 -0.05 6.49 3.65
C LEU A 136 -0.21 6.05 5.10
N LEU A 137 -0.33 4.74 5.30
CA LEU A 137 -0.49 4.13 6.62
C LEU A 137 0.87 3.85 7.25
N GLY A 138 1.42 4.86 7.94
CA GLY A 138 2.68 4.76 8.66
C GLY A 138 3.93 5.05 7.83
N ASN A 139 5.10 4.84 8.47
CA ASN A 139 6.39 5.25 7.92
C ASN A 139 6.88 4.39 6.75
N THR A 140 6.55 3.10 6.71
CA THR A 140 7.00 2.21 5.64
C THR A 140 6.31 2.53 4.33
N ALA A 141 5.01 2.83 4.36
CA ALA A 141 4.27 3.29 3.19
C ALA A 141 4.83 4.62 2.67
N GLU A 142 5.17 5.55 3.58
CA GLU A 142 5.84 6.80 3.24
C GLU A 142 7.21 6.55 2.57
N GLU A 143 8.05 5.69 3.16
CA GLU A 143 9.36 5.35 2.62
C GLU A 143 9.27 4.78 1.20
N ALA A 144 8.32 3.85 0.98
CA ALA A 144 8.11 3.22 -0.31
C ALA A 144 7.61 4.20 -1.38
N PHE A 145 6.72 5.13 -1.03
CA PHE A 145 6.14 6.08 -1.96
C PHE A 145 7.03 7.32 -2.14
N CYS A 146 7.40 7.99 -1.04
CA CYS A 146 8.10 9.29 -1.03
C CYS A 146 9.62 9.17 -1.08
N ARG A 147 10.20 7.96 -0.85
CA ARG A 147 11.65 7.75 -0.66
C ARG A 147 12.22 8.61 0.47
N ASN A 148 13.08 9.57 0.12
CA ASN A 148 13.80 10.41 1.08
C ASN A 148 13.02 11.64 1.56
N LYS A 149 11.77 11.85 1.09
CA LYS A 149 10.92 12.98 1.50
C LYS A 149 10.01 12.53 2.64
N LYS A 150 10.18 13.12 3.81
CA LYS A 150 9.28 12.88 4.95
C LYS A 150 8.07 13.80 4.91
N LEU A 151 6.94 13.28 5.32
CA LEU A 151 5.69 14.01 5.51
C LEU A 151 5.43 14.20 7.01
N GLU A 152 4.84 15.32 7.35
CA GLU A 152 4.28 15.52 8.68
C GLU A 152 2.97 14.73 8.82
N TRP A 153 2.69 14.26 10.04
CA TRP A 153 1.48 13.51 10.33
C TRP A 153 0.23 14.36 10.09
N GLY A 154 -0.69 13.88 9.26
CA GLY A 154 -1.93 14.57 8.93
C GLY A 154 -1.78 15.89 8.17
N ALA A 155 -0.59 16.26 7.71
CA ALA A 155 -0.39 17.40 6.84
C ALA A 155 -0.49 16.96 5.38
N PRO A 156 -1.46 17.46 4.60
CA PRO A 156 -1.60 17.09 3.21
C PRO A 156 -0.48 17.70 2.38
N LYS A 157 -0.02 16.93 1.40
CA LYS A 157 0.93 17.37 0.37
C LYS A 157 0.33 17.15 -0.99
N VAL A 158 0.36 18.17 -1.84
CA VAL A 158 -0.08 18.07 -3.24
C VAL A 158 1.08 17.56 -4.10
N SER A 159 0.78 16.62 -4.99
CA SER A 159 1.70 16.11 -6.01
C SER A 159 0.96 15.90 -7.32
N GLY A 160 1.11 16.84 -8.27
CA GLY A 160 0.21 16.93 -9.41
C GLY A 160 -1.22 17.17 -8.94
N ASP A 161 -2.17 16.36 -9.43
CA ASP A 161 -3.58 16.43 -9.04
C ASP A 161 -3.93 15.56 -7.81
N MET A 162 -2.93 14.92 -7.19
CA MET A 162 -3.13 14.04 -6.04
C MET A 162 -2.80 14.75 -4.72
N ASN A 163 -3.64 14.51 -3.71
CA ASN A 163 -3.35 14.84 -2.32
C ASN A 163 -2.78 13.63 -1.60
N ILE A 164 -1.70 13.81 -0.85
CA ILE A 164 -1.02 12.76 -0.10
C ILE A 164 -1.05 13.09 1.38
N VAL A 165 -1.58 12.19 2.20
CA VAL A 165 -1.67 12.37 3.66
C VAL A 165 -1.06 11.16 4.35
N LYS A 166 -0.21 11.38 5.35
CA LYS A 166 0.30 10.32 6.22
C LYS A 166 -0.47 10.27 7.53
N ILE A 167 -0.97 9.10 7.87
CA ILE A 167 -1.67 8.81 9.12
C ILE A 167 -1.09 7.56 9.80
N TYR A 168 -1.48 7.30 11.04
CA TYR A 168 -0.98 6.13 11.76
C TYR A 168 -1.43 4.82 11.11
N HIS A 169 -0.52 3.82 11.13
CA HIS A 169 -0.89 2.48 10.68
C HIS A 169 -1.94 1.88 11.61
N PRO A 170 -2.98 1.21 11.09
CA PRO A 170 -4.08 0.66 11.90
C PRO A 170 -3.63 -0.24 13.05
N ALA A 171 -2.51 -0.96 12.89
CA ALA A 171 -1.94 -1.78 13.97
C ALA A 171 -1.56 -0.96 15.22
N ALA A 172 -1.20 0.32 15.09
CA ALA A 172 -0.87 1.16 16.24
C ALA A 172 -2.07 1.32 17.19
N MET A 173 -3.29 1.35 16.67
CA MET A 173 -4.52 1.46 17.47
C MET A 173 -4.87 0.18 18.25
N ILE A 174 -4.29 -0.96 17.88
CA ILE A 174 -4.47 -2.22 18.61
C ILE A 174 -3.70 -2.20 19.94
N TYR A 175 -2.51 -1.60 19.90
CA TYR A 175 -1.58 -1.60 21.05
C TYR A 175 -1.66 -0.32 21.89
N GLN A 176 -2.10 0.80 21.30
CA GLN A 176 -2.18 2.11 21.96
C GLN A 176 -3.53 2.75 21.71
N ARG A 177 -4.44 2.66 22.70
CA ARG A 177 -5.81 3.21 22.56
C ARG A 177 -5.85 4.72 22.33
N SER A 178 -4.91 5.49 22.89
CA SER A 178 -4.81 6.93 22.64
C SER A 178 -4.66 7.27 21.15
N ARG A 179 -4.06 6.37 20.36
CA ARG A 179 -3.92 6.54 18.92
C ARG A 179 -5.25 6.57 18.16
N ILE A 180 -6.32 6.05 18.74
CA ILE A 180 -7.66 6.09 18.11
C ILE A 180 -8.14 7.54 18.00
N GLU A 181 -8.06 8.30 19.08
CA GLU A 181 -8.50 9.71 19.08
C GLU A 181 -7.56 10.59 18.26
N GLU A 182 -6.24 10.40 18.39
CA GLU A 182 -5.27 11.09 17.53
C GLU A 182 -5.56 10.83 16.04
N GLN A 183 -5.88 9.58 15.68
CA GLN A 183 -6.20 9.20 14.32
C GLN A 183 -7.47 9.89 13.80
N LYS A 184 -8.52 9.98 14.61
CA LYS A 184 -9.74 10.70 14.27
C LYS A 184 -9.46 12.19 14.00
N VAL A 185 -8.65 12.83 14.84
CA VAL A 185 -8.21 14.21 14.62
C VAL A 185 -7.50 14.39 13.28
N LEU A 186 -6.60 13.46 12.92
CA LEU A 186 -5.91 13.49 11.63
C LEU A 186 -6.88 13.30 10.46
N ILE A 187 -7.87 12.42 10.60
CA ILE A 187 -8.92 12.18 9.62
C ILE A 187 -9.79 13.42 9.45
N ASP A 188 -10.34 13.97 10.55
CA ASP A 188 -11.27 15.11 10.50
C ASP A 188 -10.61 16.35 9.91
N LYS A 189 -9.33 16.59 10.23
CA LYS A 189 -8.55 17.71 9.66
C LYS A 189 -8.46 17.64 8.13
N ASN A 190 -8.54 16.45 7.55
CA ASN A 190 -8.34 16.20 6.13
C ASN A 190 -9.61 15.76 5.39
N ARG A 191 -10.75 15.73 6.06
CA ARG A 191 -12.04 15.23 5.54
C ARG A 191 -12.43 15.87 4.20
N TYR A 192 -12.18 17.15 4.04
CA TYR A 192 -12.45 17.90 2.81
C TYR A 192 -11.74 17.38 1.54
N LEU A 193 -10.74 16.50 1.69
CA LEU A 193 -10.02 15.93 0.55
C LEU A 193 -10.80 14.80 -0.16
N TRP A 194 -11.71 14.13 0.57
CA TRP A 194 -12.50 13.00 0.05
C TRP A 194 -14.01 13.17 0.14
N GLU A 195 -14.52 14.23 0.71
CA GLU A 195 -15.91 14.67 0.56
C GLU A 195 -16.07 15.37 -0.80
#